data_2b996b6328724426ec5f96bcf8e6ed51
#
_entry.id   2b996b6328724426ec5f96bcf8e6ed51
#
_cell.length_a   1.000
_cell.length_b   1.000
_cell.length_c   1.000
_cell.angle_alpha   90.00
_cell.angle_beta   90.00
_cell.angle_gamma   90.00
#
_symmetry.space_group_name_H-M   'P 1'
#
loop_
_entity.id
_entity.type
_entity.pdbx_description
1 polymer ?
#
loop_
_entity_poly.entity_id
_entity_poly.type
_entity_poly.pdbx_seq_one_letter_code
_entity_poly.pdbx_strand_id
1 'polypeptide(L)'
;MAEINLKRFVDIDIQSKVTRAISGTRNIVVLYTPEGTSGTTNIISSLTEAESTYSSSKYPETIKYLKTYFNNGGVKCNVIEGKSSKDISVDDIKALPNEYIIVGCVKDTNDEIDAVYSNLKTLAITLSTDSSVYGINEKILVARTVTNSDETAVKNFAVKYSNEVGAEMTIAAYLSQINVYKQDTVKDYSFTQETISAENLSDADFGTVLDNNMNVDITLVDAVRNTGGNLKDGSELTNAFVKIVLHQTLTEKLTQLLVQKIKNSSGLSQIYSIIAQELEFYKSAGYITLDKVWNSSDLDVSYNGETYTVIQQGTALINGYVIKVLPISSLTEADKSAHKAPPIYVVVADQYGIRQITINGEVI
;
A
#
# COMPACT_ATOMS: atom_id res chain seq x y z
N MET A 1 -9.60 -20.73 -14.11
CA MET A 1 -10.34 -21.15 -12.89
C MET A 1 -11.04 -19.92 -12.35
N ALA A 2 -12.32 -20.01 -12.01
CA ALA A 2 -13.01 -18.89 -11.37
C ALA A 2 -12.38 -18.67 -9.98
N GLU A 3 -11.90 -17.48 -9.72
CA GLU A 3 -11.30 -17.09 -8.45
C GLU A 3 -12.40 -17.06 -7.39
N ILE A 4 -12.23 -17.86 -6.33
CA ILE A 4 -13.18 -17.89 -5.22
C ILE A 4 -12.93 -16.64 -4.37
N ASN A 5 -13.94 -15.80 -4.22
CA ASN A 5 -13.87 -14.64 -3.36
C ASN A 5 -13.77 -15.10 -1.88
N LEU A 6 -12.56 -14.98 -1.32
CA LEU A 6 -12.25 -15.39 0.05
C LEU A 6 -13.07 -14.62 1.10
N LYS A 7 -13.59 -13.42 0.77
CA LYS A 7 -14.48 -12.65 1.63
C LYS A 7 -15.78 -13.39 1.98
N ARG A 8 -16.15 -14.42 1.20
CA ARG A 8 -17.27 -15.32 1.56
C ARG A 8 -16.99 -16.19 2.79
N PHE A 9 -15.72 -16.40 3.11
CA PHE A 9 -15.29 -17.27 4.21
C PHE A 9 -14.73 -16.49 5.38
N VAL A 10 -14.06 -15.37 5.09
CA VAL A 10 -13.44 -14.51 6.10
C VAL A 10 -13.77 -13.07 5.72
N ASP A 11 -14.69 -12.45 6.47
CA ASP A 11 -15.02 -11.03 6.36
C ASP A 11 -14.36 -10.32 7.55
N ILE A 12 -13.25 -9.65 7.27
CA ILE A 12 -12.52 -8.87 8.28
C ILE A 12 -12.75 -7.41 7.95
N ASP A 13 -13.63 -6.76 8.71
CA ASP A 13 -13.76 -5.31 8.68
C ASP A 13 -12.81 -4.72 9.73
N ILE A 14 -11.67 -4.22 9.25
CA ILE A 14 -10.75 -3.47 10.08
C ILE A 14 -11.08 -2.01 9.90
N GLN A 15 -12.04 -1.51 10.67
CA GLN A 15 -12.33 -0.07 10.68
C GLN A 15 -11.17 0.66 11.36
N SER A 16 -10.48 1.46 10.60
CA SER A 16 -9.46 2.32 11.13
C SER A 16 -9.66 3.76 10.67
N LYS A 17 -9.68 4.69 11.62
CA LYS A 17 -9.16 6.04 11.37
C LYS A 17 -7.62 6.00 11.30
N VAL A 18 -7.03 4.85 11.40
CA VAL A 18 -5.62 4.52 11.41
C VAL A 18 -5.43 3.26 10.58
N THR A 19 -4.64 3.27 9.68
CA THR A 19 -4.34 2.62 8.45
C THR A 19 -3.84 1.15 8.54
N ARG A 20 -4.07 0.26 7.61
CA ARG A 20 -3.89 -1.21 7.49
C ARG A 20 -2.49 -1.67 7.04
N ALA A 21 -2.06 -2.91 7.24
CA ALA A 21 -0.73 -3.50 6.94
C ALA A 21 -0.69 -4.95 6.35
N ILE A 22 0.27 -5.42 5.55
CA ILE A 22 0.35 -6.69 4.78
C ILE A 22 1.66 -7.51 4.94
N SER A 23 1.76 -8.77 4.64
CA SER A 23 2.89 -9.65 4.92
C SER A 23 3.89 -9.86 3.78
N GLY A 24 5.17 -10.06 4.14
CA GLY A 24 6.30 -10.12 3.25
C GLY A 24 6.46 -11.40 2.44
N THR A 25 6.93 -11.32 1.29
CA THR A 25 7.48 -12.11 0.18
C THR A 25 6.72 -12.03 -1.14
N ARG A 26 5.53 -11.41 -1.17
CA ARG A 26 4.72 -11.29 -2.39
C ARG A 26 4.61 -9.86 -2.93
N ASN A 27 5.54 -8.98 -2.57
CA ASN A 27 5.57 -7.61 -3.09
C ASN A 27 5.82 -7.64 -4.59
N ILE A 28 4.77 -7.83 -5.37
CA ILE A 28 4.88 -7.85 -6.81
C ILE A 28 4.47 -6.49 -7.33
N VAL A 29 5.43 -5.80 -7.91
CA VAL A 29 5.23 -4.61 -8.71
C VAL A 29 4.86 -5.05 -10.11
N VAL A 30 3.83 -4.44 -10.68
CA VAL A 30 3.46 -4.61 -12.09
C VAL A 30 3.84 -3.36 -12.85
N LEU A 31 4.59 -3.54 -13.92
CA LEU A 31 4.87 -2.53 -14.91
C LEU A 31 4.11 -2.87 -16.20
N TYR A 32 3.12 -2.04 -16.54
CA TYR A 32 2.50 -2.09 -17.85
C TYR A 32 3.34 -1.33 -18.86
N THR A 33 3.61 -1.93 -20.03
CA THR A 33 4.37 -1.30 -21.09
C THR A 33 3.68 -1.45 -22.46
N PRO A 34 3.63 -0.38 -23.28
CA PRO A 34 3.12 -0.47 -24.65
C PRO A 34 4.07 -1.26 -25.57
N GLU A 35 5.30 -1.50 -25.13
CA GLU A 35 6.31 -2.22 -25.90
C GLU A 35 6.11 -3.75 -25.80
N GLY A 36 6.58 -4.48 -26.80
CA GLY A 36 6.53 -5.94 -26.82
C GLY A 36 5.24 -6.54 -27.39
N THR A 37 4.97 -7.79 -27.03
CA THR A 37 3.84 -8.56 -27.55
C THR A 37 2.68 -8.56 -26.57
N SER A 38 1.50 -8.18 -27.04
CA SER A 38 0.29 -8.12 -26.20
C SER A 38 -0.01 -9.46 -25.52
N GLY A 39 -0.26 -9.38 -24.22
CA GLY A 39 -0.57 -10.53 -23.36
C GLY A 39 0.65 -11.31 -22.86
N THR A 40 1.87 -10.91 -23.21
CA THR A 40 3.09 -11.46 -22.64
C THR A 40 3.32 -10.89 -21.25
N THR A 41 3.61 -11.78 -20.28
CA THR A 41 3.98 -11.39 -18.91
C THR A 41 5.34 -12.02 -18.57
N ASN A 42 6.29 -11.16 -18.22
CA ASN A 42 7.62 -11.58 -17.79
C ASN A 42 7.87 -11.19 -16.34
N ILE A 43 8.40 -12.11 -15.57
CA ILE A 43 8.81 -11.84 -14.18
C ILE A 43 10.30 -11.54 -14.19
N ILE A 44 10.69 -10.37 -13.76
CA ILE A 44 12.07 -9.89 -13.72
C ILE A 44 12.51 -9.74 -12.27
N SER A 45 13.62 -10.36 -11.91
CA SER A 45 14.11 -10.43 -10.53
C SER A 45 15.46 -9.73 -10.32
N SER A 46 16.07 -9.20 -11.38
CA SER A 46 17.35 -8.49 -11.30
C SER A 46 17.56 -7.55 -12.48
N LEU A 47 18.46 -6.59 -12.30
CA LEU A 47 18.88 -5.69 -13.39
C LEU A 47 19.52 -6.46 -14.56
N THR A 48 20.36 -7.46 -14.28
CA THR A 48 21.00 -8.29 -15.31
C THR A 48 19.94 -9.05 -16.15
N GLU A 49 18.91 -9.58 -15.51
CA GLU A 49 17.80 -10.23 -16.21
C GLU A 49 16.99 -9.22 -17.03
N ALA A 50 16.75 -8.03 -16.49
CA ALA A 50 16.10 -6.94 -17.22
C ALA A 50 16.86 -6.55 -18.49
N GLU A 51 18.17 -6.36 -18.40
CA GLU A 51 19.02 -6.00 -19.53
C GLU A 51 19.15 -7.11 -20.59
N SER A 52 19.08 -8.38 -20.17
CA SER A 52 19.10 -9.51 -21.11
C SER A 52 17.75 -9.70 -21.82
N THR A 53 16.63 -9.42 -21.13
CA THR A 53 15.27 -9.61 -21.67
C THR A 53 14.83 -8.40 -22.50
N TYR A 54 15.14 -7.20 -22.02
CA TYR A 54 14.69 -5.92 -22.58
C TYR A 54 15.88 -5.11 -23.11
N SER A 55 16.27 -5.36 -24.35
CA SER A 55 17.32 -4.56 -24.99
C SER A 55 16.83 -3.12 -25.25
N SER A 56 17.72 -2.15 -25.03
CA SER A 56 17.41 -0.71 -25.23
C SER A 56 17.02 -0.34 -26.67
N SER A 57 17.41 -1.16 -27.65
CA SER A 57 17.03 -0.95 -29.06
C SER A 57 15.59 -1.36 -29.38
N LYS A 58 15.04 -2.34 -28.65
CA LYS A 58 13.70 -2.87 -28.87
C LYS A 58 12.68 -2.40 -27.84
N TYR A 59 13.14 -2.16 -26.61
CA TYR A 59 12.34 -1.79 -25.45
C TYR A 59 12.93 -0.56 -24.73
N PRO A 60 13.06 0.59 -25.42
CA PRO A 60 13.79 1.75 -24.91
C PRO A 60 13.17 2.34 -23.64
N GLU A 61 11.84 2.33 -23.51
CA GLU A 61 11.18 2.87 -22.32
C GLU A 61 11.13 1.83 -21.19
N THR A 62 10.73 0.58 -21.48
CA THR A 62 10.65 -0.49 -20.49
C THR A 62 11.96 -0.66 -19.71
N ILE A 63 13.10 -0.67 -20.43
CA ILE A 63 14.40 -0.87 -19.78
C ILE A 63 14.80 0.32 -18.90
N LYS A 64 14.41 1.57 -19.22
CA LYS A 64 14.64 2.73 -18.35
C LYS A 64 13.90 2.55 -17.01
N TYR A 65 12.62 2.18 -17.05
CA TYR A 65 11.81 1.91 -15.88
C TYR A 65 12.42 0.80 -14.99
N LEU A 66 12.81 -0.31 -15.60
CA LEU A 66 13.42 -1.42 -14.87
C LEU A 66 14.79 -1.06 -14.29
N LYS A 67 15.61 -0.24 -14.98
CA LYS A 67 16.87 0.26 -14.45
C LYS A 67 16.64 1.14 -13.23
N THR A 68 15.72 2.09 -13.29
CA THR A 68 15.37 2.92 -12.13
C THR A 68 14.89 2.04 -10.97
N TYR A 69 14.03 1.06 -11.23
CA TYR A 69 13.51 0.15 -10.22
C TYR A 69 14.64 -0.63 -9.50
N PHE A 70 15.47 -1.35 -10.25
CA PHE A 70 16.51 -2.19 -9.65
C PHE A 70 17.68 -1.40 -9.06
N ASN A 71 18.04 -0.25 -9.64
CA ASN A 71 19.07 0.62 -9.08
C ASN A 71 18.64 1.23 -7.73
N ASN A 72 17.35 1.36 -7.48
CA ASN A 72 16.80 1.80 -6.19
C ASN A 72 16.42 0.62 -5.28
N GLY A 73 16.94 -0.58 -5.54
CA GLY A 73 16.79 -1.76 -4.67
C GLY A 73 15.51 -2.54 -4.86
N GLY A 74 14.78 -2.34 -5.96
CA GLY A 74 13.60 -3.12 -6.30
C GLY A 74 13.90 -4.62 -6.34
N VAL A 75 12.95 -5.44 -5.85
CA VAL A 75 13.20 -6.88 -5.63
C VAL A 75 12.71 -7.73 -6.79
N LYS A 76 11.51 -7.48 -7.28
CA LYS A 76 10.86 -8.27 -8.33
C LYS A 76 9.79 -7.44 -9.03
N CYS A 77 9.71 -7.55 -10.35
CA CYS A 77 8.74 -6.83 -11.16
C CYS A 77 8.09 -7.75 -12.19
N ASN A 78 6.76 -7.72 -12.29
CA ASN A 78 6.01 -8.32 -13.38
C ASN A 78 5.88 -7.28 -14.49
N VAL A 79 6.36 -7.57 -15.68
CA VAL A 79 6.22 -6.71 -16.85
C VAL A 79 5.12 -7.28 -17.75
N ILE A 80 4.08 -6.49 -17.99
CA ILE A 80 2.98 -6.83 -18.91
C ILE A 80 3.19 -6.05 -20.19
N GLU A 81 3.51 -6.75 -21.26
CA GLU A 81 3.85 -6.21 -22.58
C GLU A 81 2.62 -5.90 -23.46
N GLY A 82 2.80 -4.97 -24.39
CA GLY A 82 1.84 -4.67 -25.43
C GLY A 82 0.53 -4.05 -24.94
N LYS A 83 0.54 -3.47 -23.73
CA LYS A 83 -0.59 -2.76 -23.15
C LYS A 83 -0.18 -1.33 -22.84
N SER A 84 -0.79 -0.37 -23.51
CA SER A 84 -0.58 1.04 -23.23
C SER A 84 -1.10 1.39 -21.84
N SER A 85 -0.31 2.13 -21.09
CA SER A 85 -0.66 2.51 -19.71
C SER A 85 -1.85 3.45 -19.62
N LYS A 86 -2.16 4.20 -20.68
CA LYS A 86 -3.38 5.02 -20.79
C LYS A 86 -4.65 4.19 -21.05
N ASP A 87 -4.51 2.92 -21.45
CA ASP A 87 -5.61 2.01 -21.77
C ASP A 87 -5.77 0.89 -20.72
N ILE A 88 -5.09 0.97 -19.58
CA ILE A 88 -5.30 0.08 -18.44
C ILE A 88 -6.72 0.26 -17.93
N SER A 89 -7.44 -0.83 -17.74
CA SER A 89 -8.82 -0.85 -17.27
C SER A 89 -8.95 -1.42 -15.86
N VAL A 90 -10.12 -1.27 -15.26
CA VAL A 90 -10.47 -1.91 -13.99
C VAL A 90 -10.33 -3.43 -14.08
N ASP A 91 -10.71 -4.04 -15.22
CA ASP A 91 -10.64 -5.49 -15.40
C ASP A 91 -9.20 -5.99 -15.50
N ASP A 92 -8.29 -5.20 -16.10
CA ASP A 92 -6.86 -5.52 -16.10
C ASP A 92 -6.30 -5.57 -14.66
N ILE A 93 -6.72 -4.63 -13.81
CA ILE A 93 -6.31 -4.60 -12.40
C ILE A 93 -6.95 -5.74 -11.60
N LYS A 94 -8.21 -6.07 -11.91
CA LYS A 94 -8.92 -7.22 -11.32
C LYS A 94 -8.26 -8.56 -11.64
N ALA A 95 -7.60 -8.65 -12.78
CA ALA A 95 -6.87 -9.85 -13.18
C ALA A 95 -5.53 -10.07 -12.43
N LEU A 96 -5.15 -9.14 -11.54
CA LEU A 96 -3.90 -9.16 -10.77
C LEU A 96 -4.18 -9.50 -9.29
N PRO A 97 -4.32 -10.77 -8.91
CA PRO A 97 -4.76 -11.14 -7.55
C PRO A 97 -3.69 -10.90 -6.47
N ASN A 98 -2.42 -10.93 -6.84
CA ASN A 98 -1.30 -10.94 -5.90
C ASN A 98 -0.35 -9.75 -6.05
N GLU A 99 -0.66 -8.82 -6.93
CA GLU A 99 0.14 -7.64 -7.22
C GLU A 99 -0.49 -6.42 -6.56
N TYR A 100 0.33 -5.62 -5.85
CA TYR A 100 -0.17 -4.52 -5.02
C TYR A 100 0.22 -3.14 -5.52
N ILE A 101 1.28 -3.06 -6.32
CA ILE A 101 1.82 -1.81 -6.82
C ILE A 101 1.77 -1.84 -8.34
N ILE A 102 1.06 -0.90 -8.94
CA ILE A 102 0.83 -0.83 -10.38
C ILE A 102 1.42 0.44 -10.93
N VAL A 103 2.34 0.31 -11.87
CA VAL A 103 3.01 1.40 -12.56
C VAL A 103 2.74 1.31 -14.05
N GLY A 104 2.51 2.44 -14.66
CA GLY A 104 2.35 2.54 -16.11
C GLY A 104 3.59 3.12 -16.77
N CYS A 105 4.26 2.36 -17.64
CA CYS A 105 5.32 2.88 -18.47
C CYS A 105 4.77 3.92 -19.45
N VAL A 106 5.42 5.06 -19.56
CA VAL A 106 5.02 6.20 -20.40
C VAL A 106 6.18 6.63 -21.29
N LYS A 107 5.87 7.03 -22.51
CA LYS A 107 6.83 7.72 -23.37
C LYS A 107 7.12 9.12 -22.82
N ASP A 108 8.34 9.58 -23.06
CA ASP A 108 8.81 10.87 -22.53
C ASP A 108 8.25 12.05 -23.34
N THR A 109 6.94 12.20 -23.34
CA THR A 109 6.23 13.37 -23.86
C THR A 109 5.17 13.81 -22.86
N ASN A 110 4.97 15.12 -22.70
CA ASN A 110 4.00 15.65 -21.73
C ASN A 110 2.59 15.09 -21.97
N ASP A 111 2.15 14.98 -23.23
CA ASP A 111 0.83 14.46 -23.58
C ASP A 111 0.63 13.00 -23.12
N GLU A 112 1.65 12.16 -23.26
CA GLU A 112 1.59 10.76 -22.78
C GLU A 112 1.67 10.67 -21.24
N ILE A 113 2.48 11.52 -20.60
CA ILE A 113 2.55 11.61 -19.14
C ILE A 113 1.18 11.98 -18.58
N ASP A 114 0.57 13.04 -19.09
CA ASP A 114 -0.74 13.52 -18.64
C ASP A 114 -1.85 12.51 -18.91
N ALA A 115 -1.80 11.81 -20.05
CA ALA A 115 -2.78 10.78 -20.38
C ALA A 115 -2.69 9.58 -19.42
N VAL A 116 -1.48 9.08 -19.11
CA VAL A 116 -1.26 7.97 -18.18
C VAL A 116 -1.61 8.38 -16.75
N TYR A 117 -1.19 9.59 -16.33
CA TYR A 117 -1.56 10.14 -15.03
C TYR A 117 -3.08 10.19 -14.84
N SER A 118 -3.79 10.78 -15.82
CA SER A 118 -5.25 10.92 -15.78
C SER A 118 -5.96 9.57 -15.74
N ASN A 119 -5.49 8.58 -16.51
CA ASN A 119 -6.05 7.23 -16.49
C ASN A 119 -5.85 6.55 -15.13
N LEU A 120 -4.61 6.51 -14.62
CA LEU A 120 -4.32 5.88 -13.32
C LEU A 120 -5.04 6.57 -12.17
N LYS A 121 -5.16 7.91 -12.19
CA LYS A 121 -5.96 8.68 -11.24
C LYS A 121 -7.43 8.27 -11.27
N THR A 122 -8.02 8.17 -12.46
CA THR A 122 -9.42 7.75 -12.65
C THR A 122 -9.65 6.33 -12.17
N LEU A 123 -8.73 5.42 -12.46
CA LEU A 123 -8.75 4.06 -11.95
C LEU A 123 -8.69 4.03 -10.42
N ALA A 124 -7.78 4.78 -9.79
CA ALA A 124 -7.67 4.85 -8.34
C ALA A 124 -8.97 5.33 -7.69
N ILE A 125 -9.62 6.36 -8.24
CA ILE A 125 -10.93 6.85 -7.78
C ILE A 125 -11.98 5.74 -7.90
N THR A 126 -12.07 5.09 -9.07
CA THR A 126 -13.05 4.02 -9.32
C THR A 126 -12.85 2.84 -8.37
N LEU A 127 -11.60 2.38 -8.21
CA LEU A 127 -11.25 1.29 -7.34
C LEU A 127 -11.51 1.60 -5.85
N SER A 128 -11.33 2.86 -5.42
CA SER A 128 -11.57 3.26 -4.04
C SER A 128 -13.06 3.27 -3.66
N THR A 129 -13.96 3.32 -4.63
CA THR A 129 -15.42 3.33 -4.44
C THR A 129 -16.07 1.98 -4.71
N ASP A 130 -15.41 1.06 -5.41
CA ASP A 130 -15.95 -0.27 -5.74
C ASP A 130 -15.79 -1.24 -4.56
N SER A 131 -16.86 -1.42 -3.80
CA SER A 131 -16.92 -2.40 -2.71
C SER A 131 -17.23 -3.84 -3.19
N SER A 132 -17.51 -4.03 -4.48
CA SER A 132 -17.99 -5.32 -5.03
C SER A 132 -16.88 -6.33 -5.28
N VAL A 133 -15.62 -5.89 -5.35
CA VAL A 133 -14.48 -6.74 -5.68
C VAL A 133 -13.46 -6.79 -4.55
N TYR A 134 -13.26 -7.98 -4.02
CA TYR A 134 -12.25 -8.27 -3.01
C TYR A 134 -10.83 -7.95 -3.53
N GLY A 135 -10.02 -7.29 -2.70
CA GLY A 135 -8.61 -7.01 -2.99
C GLY A 135 -8.36 -5.85 -3.97
N ILE A 136 -9.39 -5.23 -4.51
CA ILE A 136 -9.22 -4.11 -5.44
C ILE A 136 -8.86 -2.81 -4.72
N ASN A 137 -9.45 -2.56 -3.55
CA ASN A 137 -9.11 -1.41 -2.69
C ASN A 137 -7.71 -1.56 -2.05
N GLU A 138 -7.01 -2.63 -2.38
CA GLU A 138 -5.72 -3.04 -1.86
C GLU A 138 -4.60 -2.87 -2.90
N LYS A 139 -4.79 -2.04 -3.90
CA LYS A 139 -3.78 -1.72 -4.91
C LYS A 139 -3.34 -0.27 -4.75
N ILE A 140 -2.05 -0.01 -4.86
CA ILE A 140 -1.49 1.34 -4.98
C ILE A 140 -1.12 1.55 -6.44
N LEU A 141 -1.74 2.54 -7.06
CA LEU A 141 -1.39 2.98 -8.40
C LEU A 141 -0.36 4.10 -8.29
N VAL A 142 0.69 4.01 -9.09
CA VAL A 142 1.81 4.94 -9.05
C VAL A 142 1.99 5.60 -10.41
N ALA A 143 2.01 6.92 -10.43
CA ALA A 143 2.18 7.70 -11.65
C ALA A 143 3.23 8.79 -11.49
N ARG A 144 3.77 9.26 -12.63
CA ARG A 144 4.59 10.46 -12.72
C ARG A 144 3.76 11.63 -13.25
N THR A 145 4.13 12.83 -12.85
CA THR A 145 3.64 14.09 -13.42
C THR A 145 4.76 15.10 -13.54
N VAL A 146 4.60 16.03 -14.46
CA VAL A 146 5.47 17.21 -14.63
C VAL A 146 4.72 18.51 -14.31
N THR A 147 3.46 18.39 -13.84
CA THR A 147 2.63 19.52 -13.42
C THR A 147 2.36 19.45 -11.93
N ASN A 148 2.36 20.60 -11.25
CA ASN A 148 2.17 20.69 -9.78
C ASN A 148 0.78 21.17 -9.36
N SER A 149 -0.16 21.37 -10.29
CA SER A 149 -1.44 22.04 -10.03
C SER A 149 -2.60 21.13 -9.64
N ASP A 150 -2.42 19.80 -9.56
CA ASP A 150 -3.51 18.89 -9.20
C ASP A 150 -3.67 18.75 -7.69
N GLU A 151 -4.69 19.41 -7.14
CA GLU A 151 -5.06 19.41 -5.71
C GLU A 151 -6.00 18.24 -5.31
N THR A 152 -6.41 17.39 -6.26
CA THR A 152 -7.41 16.35 -5.98
C THR A 152 -6.88 15.29 -5.04
N ALA A 153 -7.53 15.10 -3.90
CA ALA A 153 -7.25 14.02 -2.97
C ALA A 153 -7.75 12.68 -3.53
N VAL A 154 -6.85 11.70 -3.70
CA VAL A 154 -7.17 10.38 -4.24
C VAL A 154 -6.51 9.29 -3.39
N LYS A 155 -7.32 8.37 -2.88
CA LYS A 155 -6.84 7.22 -2.09
C LYS A 155 -6.08 6.23 -2.96
N ASN A 156 -5.08 5.57 -2.36
CA ASN A 156 -4.28 4.53 -3.02
C ASN A 156 -3.63 4.99 -4.33
N PHE A 157 -3.37 6.29 -4.46
CA PHE A 157 -2.71 6.88 -5.61
C PHE A 157 -1.46 7.64 -5.15
N ALA A 158 -0.29 7.17 -5.55
CA ALA A 158 1.00 7.79 -5.30
C ALA A 158 1.47 8.53 -6.54
N VAL A 159 1.95 9.75 -6.38
CA VAL A 159 2.41 10.58 -7.48
C VAL A 159 3.85 11.02 -7.27
N LYS A 160 4.68 10.83 -8.28
CA LYS A 160 6.04 11.36 -8.36
C LYS A 160 6.04 12.58 -9.27
N TYR A 161 6.41 13.75 -8.76
CA TYR A 161 6.71 14.92 -9.56
C TYR A 161 8.16 14.81 -10.05
N SER A 162 8.35 14.59 -11.34
CA SER A 162 9.69 14.50 -11.92
C SER A 162 9.68 14.64 -13.44
N ASN A 163 10.74 15.28 -13.98
CA ASN A 163 11.06 15.31 -15.39
C ASN A 163 11.79 14.04 -15.86
N GLU A 164 12.31 13.22 -14.96
CA GLU A 164 13.04 12.01 -15.32
C GLU A 164 12.10 10.81 -15.59
N VAL A 165 12.33 10.14 -16.72
CA VAL A 165 11.54 8.96 -17.13
C VAL A 165 11.73 7.82 -16.18
N GLY A 166 10.61 7.27 -15.67
CA GLY A 166 10.62 6.13 -14.76
C GLY A 166 10.89 6.51 -13.30
N ALA A 167 10.95 7.81 -12.95
CA ALA A 167 11.17 8.25 -11.57
C ALA A 167 10.14 7.69 -10.58
N GLU A 168 8.89 7.44 -11.02
CA GLU A 168 7.85 6.82 -10.22
C GLU A 168 8.19 5.38 -9.77
N MET A 169 9.12 4.71 -10.46
CA MET A 169 9.59 3.39 -10.06
C MET A 169 10.39 3.39 -8.76
N THR A 170 10.89 4.55 -8.30
CA THR A 170 11.55 4.66 -7.00
C THR A 170 10.57 4.39 -5.86
N ILE A 171 9.32 4.88 -5.98
CA ILE A 171 8.23 4.56 -5.04
C ILE A 171 7.98 3.05 -5.02
N ALA A 172 7.83 2.43 -6.19
CA ALA A 172 7.58 1.01 -6.32
C ALA A 172 8.77 0.18 -5.78
N ALA A 173 10.01 0.60 -6.06
CA ALA A 173 11.21 -0.04 -5.56
C ALA A 173 11.27 0.00 -4.03
N TYR A 174 11.03 1.15 -3.42
CA TYR A 174 11.00 1.29 -1.98
C TYR A 174 9.95 0.38 -1.32
N LEU A 175 8.70 0.44 -1.79
CA LEU A 175 7.63 -0.39 -1.23
C LEU A 175 7.91 -1.89 -1.38
N SER A 176 8.58 -2.31 -2.47
CA SER A 176 8.93 -3.72 -2.70
C SER A 176 9.98 -4.27 -1.73
N GLN A 177 10.72 -3.41 -1.03
CA GLN A 177 11.74 -3.78 -0.04
C GLN A 177 11.15 -4.02 1.36
N ILE A 178 9.93 -3.56 1.62
CA ILE A 178 9.29 -3.70 2.93
C ILE A 178 9.01 -5.18 3.21
N ASN A 179 9.56 -5.67 4.32
CA ASN A 179 9.35 -7.03 4.79
C ASN A 179 8.97 -7.03 6.27
N VAL A 180 7.68 -7.15 6.54
CA VAL A 180 7.12 -7.10 7.91
C VAL A 180 7.56 -8.23 8.83
N TYR A 181 8.25 -9.24 8.32
CA TYR A 181 8.89 -10.30 9.14
C TYR A 181 10.35 -10.01 9.48
N LYS A 182 10.87 -8.86 9.07
CA LYS A 182 12.20 -8.38 9.46
C LYS A 182 12.08 -7.14 10.32
N GLN A 183 12.89 -7.08 11.35
CA GLN A 183 12.95 -5.92 12.25
C GLN A 183 13.31 -4.63 11.49
N ASP A 184 12.67 -3.52 11.88
CA ASP A 184 12.96 -2.16 11.40
C ASP A 184 12.95 -1.97 9.87
N THR A 185 12.13 -2.73 9.14
CA THR A 185 11.99 -2.57 7.68
C THR A 185 10.91 -1.60 7.27
N VAL A 186 9.95 -1.31 8.16
CA VAL A 186 8.89 -0.33 7.91
C VAL A 186 9.38 1.03 8.38
N LYS A 187 9.72 1.88 7.43
CA LYS A 187 10.23 3.25 7.65
C LYS A 187 9.39 4.24 6.85
N ASP A 188 9.55 5.53 7.09
CA ASP A 188 8.97 6.55 6.23
C ASP A 188 9.73 6.59 4.88
N TYR A 189 8.98 6.75 3.79
CA TYR A 189 9.56 6.95 2.47
C TYR A 189 10.25 8.32 2.34
N SER A 190 9.87 9.30 3.14
CA SER A 190 10.51 10.62 3.15
C SER A 190 12.01 10.51 3.43
N PHE A 191 12.78 11.33 2.74
CA PHE A 191 14.24 11.40 2.83
C PHE A 191 15.00 10.13 2.42
N THR A 192 14.31 9.15 1.81
CA THR A 192 14.97 8.00 1.17
C THR A 192 15.91 8.50 0.08
N GLN A 193 17.16 8.02 0.08
CA GLN A 193 18.12 8.32 -0.96
C GLN A 193 17.76 7.57 -2.24
N GLU A 194 17.79 8.28 -3.38
CA GLU A 194 17.45 7.74 -4.69
C GLU A 194 18.56 7.95 -5.72
N THR A 195 18.57 7.10 -6.75
CA THR A 195 19.60 7.12 -7.82
C THR A 195 19.07 7.79 -9.10
N ILE A 196 18.22 8.79 -8.95
CA ILE A 196 17.67 9.61 -10.03
C ILE A 196 18.13 11.06 -9.88
N SER A 197 17.80 11.89 -10.87
CA SER A 197 18.15 13.31 -10.84
C SER A 197 17.26 14.09 -9.88
N ALA A 198 17.84 15.04 -9.16
CA ALA A 198 17.05 15.97 -8.35
C ALA A 198 16.36 17.00 -9.25
N GLU A 199 15.12 17.36 -8.89
CA GLU A 199 14.41 18.44 -9.52
C GLU A 199 14.93 19.80 -9.04
N ASN A 200 15.02 20.74 -9.96
CA ASN A 200 15.43 22.12 -9.67
C ASN A 200 14.20 23.02 -9.60
N LEU A 201 13.60 23.10 -8.42
CA LEU A 201 12.39 23.87 -8.18
C LEU A 201 12.67 25.15 -7.42
N SER A 202 11.86 26.18 -7.64
CA SER A 202 11.77 27.31 -6.73
C SER A 202 11.14 26.88 -5.40
N ASP A 203 11.38 27.60 -4.31
CA ASP A 203 10.75 27.31 -3.01
C ASP A 203 9.23 27.31 -3.09
N ALA A 204 8.64 28.17 -3.93
CA ALA A 204 7.19 28.25 -4.13
C ALA A 204 6.66 27.01 -4.86
N ASP A 205 7.32 26.57 -5.94
CA ASP A 205 6.94 25.38 -6.67
C ASP A 205 7.11 24.12 -5.82
N PHE A 206 8.22 24.05 -5.07
CA PHE A 206 8.46 22.97 -4.13
C PHE A 206 7.37 22.89 -3.06
N GLY A 207 6.99 24.03 -2.46
CA GLY A 207 5.87 24.11 -1.52
C GLY A 207 4.57 23.60 -2.16
N THR A 208 4.25 24.04 -3.38
CA THR A 208 3.04 23.61 -4.11
C THR A 208 3.03 22.10 -4.36
N VAL A 209 4.16 21.51 -4.74
CA VAL A 209 4.27 20.05 -4.95
C VAL A 209 3.96 19.28 -3.65
N LEU A 210 4.50 19.72 -2.52
CA LEU A 210 4.26 19.07 -1.22
C LEU A 210 2.83 19.29 -0.72
N ASP A 211 2.28 20.50 -0.85
CA ASP A 211 0.91 20.83 -0.46
C ASP A 211 -0.11 19.99 -1.23
N ASN A 212 0.22 19.62 -2.48
CA ASN A 212 -0.57 18.73 -3.31
C ASN A 212 -0.27 17.23 -3.07
N ASN A 213 0.42 16.90 -1.99
CA ASN A 213 0.76 15.52 -1.62
C ASN A 213 1.48 14.73 -2.73
N MET A 214 2.35 15.38 -3.48
CA MET A 214 3.22 14.74 -4.45
C MET A 214 4.60 14.47 -3.85
N ASN A 215 5.26 13.43 -4.34
CA ASN A 215 6.61 13.05 -3.93
C ASN A 215 7.59 13.62 -4.95
N VAL A 216 8.66 14.26 -4.51
CA VAL A 216 9.65 14.92 -5.36
C VAL A 216 11.06 14.70 -4.82
N ASP A 217 12.03 14.61 -5.73
CA ASP A 217 13.45 14.46 -5.38
C ASP A 217 14.17 15.79 -5.43
N ILE A 218 14.85 16.08 -4.36
CA ILE A 218 15.72 17.27 -4.26
C ILE A 218 17.10 16.87 -3.73
N THR A 219 18.08 17.71 -3.97
CA THR A 219 19.39 17.54 -3.34
C THR A 219 19.33 18.04 -1.90
N LEU A 220 19.50 17.12 -0.95
CA LEU A 220 19.63 17.42 0.47
C LEU A 220 21.01 17.01 0.95
N VAL A 221 21.76 17.97 1.48
CA VAL A 221 23.14 17.83 1.98
C VAL A 221 24.08 17.37 0.86
N ASP A 222 24.17 16.08 0.59
CA ASP A 222 25.14 15.45 -0.31
C ASP A 222 24.53 14.40 -1.25
N ALA A 223 23.22 14.21 -1.19
CA ALA A 223 22.52 13.17 -1.94
C ALA A 223 21.14 13.62 -2.44
N VAL A 224 20.68 12.98 -3.51
CA VAL A 224 19.31 13.09 -3.97
C VAL A 224 18.41 12.30 -3.05
N ARG A 225 17.39 12.95 -2.52
CA ARG A 225 16.44 12.35 -1.58
C ARG A 225 15.01 12.69 -1.93
N ASN A 226 14.15 11.71 -1.80
CA ASN A 226 12.72 11.96 -1.91
C ASN A 226 12.23 12.84 -0.76
N THR A 227 11.32 13.74 -1.08
CA THR A 227 10.54 14.50 -0.11
C THR A 227 9.06 14.25 -0.33
N GLY A 228 8.25 14.40 0.72
CA GLY A 228 6.83 14.06 0.70
C GLY A 228 6.56 12.76 1.46
N GLY A 229 6.47 11.62 0.78
CA GLY A 229 6.16 10.32 1.38
C GLY A 229 4.68 10.07 1.60
N ASN A 230 3.82 10.75 0.81
CA ASN A 230 2.37 10.66 0.91
C ASN A 230 1.72 10.07 -0.34
N LEU A 231 0.51 9.54 -0.16
CA LEU A 231 -0.48 9.36 -1.23
C LEU A 231 -1.20 10.68 -1.49
N LYS A 232 -1.89 10.79 -2.62
CA LYS A 232 -2.63 12.00 -3.02
C LYS A 232 -3.73 12.43 -2.05
N ASP A 233 -4.20 11.57 -1.16
CA ASP A 233 -5.16 11.91 -0.08
C ASP A 233 -4.47 12.39 1.22
N GLY A 234 -3.17 12.56 1.21
CA GLY A 234 -2.36 12.99 2.35
C GLY A 234 -2.02 11.88 3.34
N SER A 235 -2.51 10.66 3.14
CA SER A 235 -2.12 9.52 3.98
C SER A 235 -0.67 9.12 3.68
N GLU A 236 0.06 8.69 4.71
CA GLU A 236 1.44 8.26 4.58
C GLU A 236 1.55 7.01 3.70
N LEU A 237 2.38 7.08 2.67
CA LEU A 237 2.55 6.04 1.65
C LEU A 237 2.93 4.68 2.25
N THR A 238 3.91 4.67 3.16
CA THR A 238 4.39 3.44 3.80
C THR A 238 3.30 2.79 4.63
N ASN A 239 2.61 3.58 5.45
CA ASN A 239 1.51 3.08 6.26
C ASN A 239 0.36 2.58 5.40
N ALA A 240 -0.02 3.27 4.34
CA ALA A 240 -1.04 2.82 3.40
C ALA A 240 -0.66 1.46 2.78
N PHE A 241 0.58 1.28 2.34
CA PHE A 241 1.07 0.02 1.81
C PHE A 241 1.08 -1.08 2.88
N VAL A 242 1.71 -0.84 4.03
CA VAL A 242 1.77 -1.80 5.13
C VAL A 242 0.38 -2.15 5.68
N LYS A 243 -0.70 -1.32 5.52
CA LYS A 243 -2.12 -1.60 5.71
C LYS A 243 -2.68 -2.68 4.83
N ILE A 244 -2.48 -2.46 3.53
CA ILE A 244 -2.95 -3.37 2.51
C ILE A 244 -2.40 -4.77 2.87
N VAL A 245 -1.13 -4.93 3.25
CA VAL A 245 -0.43 -6.17 3.55
C VAL A 245 -0.97 -6.88 4.81
N LEU A 246 -1.36 -6.27 5.91
CA LEU A 246 -1.96 -6.96 7.08
C LEU A 246 -3.30 -7.62 6.73
N HIS A 247 -4.16 -6.89 6.04
CA HIS A 247 -5.46 -7.41 5.63
C HIS A 247 -5.34 -8.72 4.85
N GLN A 248 -4.46 -8.73 3.83
CA GLN A 248 -4.22 -9.93 3.02
C GLN A 248 -3.71 -11.10 3.86
N THR A 249 -2.68 -10.85 4.69
CA THR A 249 -2.10 -11.90 5.52
C THR A 249 -3.10 -12.47 6.50
N LEU A 250 -3.84 -11.62 7.18
CA LEU A 250 -4.87 -12.07 8.10
C LEU A 250 -5.93 -12.89 7.34
N THR A 251 -6.36 -12.42 6.16
CA THR A 251 -7.31 -13.16 5.33
C THR A 251 -6.78 -14.53 4.93
N GLU A 252 -5.54 -14.61 4.44
CA GLU A 252 -4.91 -15.89 4.05
C GLU A 252 -4.78 -16.85 5.24
N LYS A 253 -4.25 -16.38 6.36
CA LYS A 253 -4.04 -17.21 7.55
C LYS A 253 -5.35 -17.67 8.19
N LEU A 254 -6.35 -16.81 8.27
CA LEU A 254 -7.64 -17.17 8.78
C LEU A 254 -8.40 -18.12 7.83
N THR A 255 -8.23 -17.96 6.52
CA THR A 255 -8.74 -18.92 5.54
C THR A 255 -8.10 -20.30 5.70
N GLN A 256 -6.77 -20.36 5.89
CA GLN A 256 -6.07 -21.61 6.17
C GLN A 256 -6.56 -22.28 7.45
N LEU A 257 -6.86 -21.49 8.48
CA LEU A 257 -7.44 -21.98 9.73
C LEU A 257 -8.82 -22.62 9.49
N LEU A 258 -9.70 -22.00 8.67
CA LEU A 258 -11.00 -22.57 8.32
C LEU A 258 -10.87 -23.94 7.61
N VAL A 259 -9.89 -24.10 6.73
CA VAL A 259 -9.61 -25.38 6.04
C VAL A 259 -9.24 -26.49 7.04
N GLN A 260 -8.64 -26.16 8.18
CA GLN A 260 -8.29 -27.11 9.24
C GLN A 260 -9.49 -27.58 10.08
N LYS A 261 -10.73 -27.22 9.71
CA LYS A 261 -11.99 -27.67 10.34
C LYS A 261 -12.08 -27.35 11.82
N ILE A 262 -11.88 -26.09 12.19
CA ILE A 262 -12.00 -25.62 13.57
C ILE A 262 -13.42 -25.87 14.10
N LYS A 263 -13.52 -26.38 15.30
CA LYS A 263 -14.79 -26.58 16.01
C LYS A 263 -14.76 -25.86 17.36
N ASN A 264 -15.89 -25.18 17.70
CA ASN A 264 -16.20 -24.64 19.02
C ASN A 264 -15.40 -23.41 19.52
N SER A 265 -15.49 -23.13 20.82
CA SER A 265 -14.84 -21.99 21.50
C SER A 265 -13.31 -21.98 21.43
N SER A 266 -12.67 -23.14 21.24
CA SER A 266 -11.22 -23.21 21.01
C SER A 266 -10.82 -22.60 19.66
N GLY A 267 -11.72 -22.58 18.69
CA GLY A 267 -11.51 -21.89 17.41
C GLY A 267 -11.36 -20.38 17.56
N LEU A 268 -12.15 -19.74 18.44
CA LEU A 268 -12.02 -18.30 18.71
C LEU A 268 -10.67 -17.95 19.33
N SER A 269 -10.17 -18.78 20.25
CA SER A 269 -8.84 -18.59 20.84
C SER A 269 -7.72 -18.75 19.80
N GLN A 270 -7.88 -19.68 18.86
CA GLN A 270 -6.93 -19.85 17.76
C GLN A 270 -6.94 -18.65 16.80
N ILE A 271 -8.13 -18.14 16.43
CA ILE A 271 -8.28 -16.92 15.63
C ILE A 271 -7.58 -15.75 16.32
N TYR A 272 -7.87 -15.52 17.60
CA TYR A 272 -7.22 -14.47 18.38
C TYR A 272 -5.70 -14.63 18.37
N SER A 273 -5.19 -15.84 18.60
CA SER A 273 -3.74 -16.11 18.65
C SER A 273 -3.06 -15.84 17.30
N ILE A 274 -3.69 -16.18 16.17
CA ILE A 274 -3.16 -15.90 14.84
C ILE A 274 -3.08 -14.39 14.60
N ILE A 275 -4.14 -13.66 14.92
CA ILE A 275 -4.16 -12.21 14.75
C ILE A 275 -3.09 -11.55 15.63
N ALA A 276 -3.02 -11.94 16.91
CA ALA A 276 -2.02 -11.40 17.85
C ALA A 276 -0.59 -11.70 17.38
N GLN A 277 -0.31 -12.91 16.93
CA GLN A 277 1.01 -13.29 16.41
C GLN A 277 1.42 -12.45 15.21
N GLU A 278 0.48 -12.22 14.26
CA GLU A 278 0.78 -11.36 13.12
C GLU A 278 1.08 -9.93 13.56
N LEU A 279 0.27 -9.36 14.44
CA LEU A 279 0.49 -7.99 14.92
C LEU A 279 1.84 -7.83 15.64
N GLU A 280 2.35 -8.86 16.32
CA GLU A 280 3.69 -8.84 16.90
C GLU A 280 4.81 -8.77 15.84
N PHE A 281 4.65 -9.40 14.66
CA PHE A 281 5.59 -9.22 13.56
C PHE A 281 5.60 -7.77 13.07
N TYR A 282 4.43 -7.17 12.88
CA TYR A 282 4.30 -5.77 12.46
C TYR A 282 4.85 -4.78 13.49
N LYS A 283 4.72 -5.10 14.76
CA LYS A 283 5.36 -4.35 15.84
C LYS A 283 6.89 -4.41 15.75
N SER A 284 7.44 -5.60 15.54
CA SER A 284 8.88 -5.81 15.38
C SER A 284 9.43 -5.15 14.11
N ALA A 285 8.63 -5.09 13.05
CA ALA A 285 9.00 -4.41 11.81
C ALA A 285 9.01 -2.87 11.92
N GLY A 286 8.50 -2.31 13.01
CA GLY A 286 8.46 -0.86 13.24
C GLY A 286 7.18 -0.18 12.75
N TYR A 287 6.12 -0.94 12.44
CA TYR A 287 4.84 -0.35 12.01
C TYR A 287 3.93 0.03 13.19
N ILE A 288 3.92 -0.76 14.25
CA ILE A 288 3.02 -0.55 15.39
C ILE A 288 3.73 0.23 16.48
N THR A 289 3.15 1.37 16.88
CA THR A 289 3.61 2.21 17.98
C THR A 289 3.04 1.70 19.31
N LEU A 290 3.91 1.60 20.33
CA LEU A 290 3.52 1.21 21.69
C LEU A 290 2.96 2.41 22.48
N ASP A 291 2.21 2.10 23.52
CA ASP A 291 1.77 3.04 24.57
C ASP A 291 0.97 4.27 24.05
N LYS A 292 0.41 4.18 22.85
CA LYS A 292 -0.47 5.20 22.31
C LYS A 292 -1.82 5.15 23.02
N VAL A 293 -2.39 6.31 23.32
CA VAL A 293 -3.73 6.42 23.92
C VAL A 293 -4.77 6.66 22.83
N TRP A 294 -5.88 5.94 22.90
CA TRP A 294 -7.02 6.17 22.04
C TRP A 294 -7.74 7.47 22.44
N ASN A 295 -7.47 8.57 21.73
CA ASN A 295 -8.00 9.89 22.05
C ASN A 295 -9.31 10.23 21.31
N SER A 296 -9.72 9.42 20.34
CA SER A 296 -11.00 9.57 19.65
C SER A 296 -12.16 9.15 20.57
N SER A 297 -13.40 9.50 20.20
CA SER A 297 -14.59 8.95 20.85
C SER A 297 -14.56 7.42 20.87
N ASP A 298 -15.38 6.83 21.73
CA ASP A 298 -15.58 5.37 21.77
C ASP A 298 -15.83 4.85 20.36
N LEU A 299 -15.17 3.75 20.02
CA LEU A 299 -15.43 3.06 18.77
C LEU A 299 -16.50 2.00 19.02
N ASP A 300 -17.71 2.38 18.67
CA ASP A 300 -18.87 1.50 18.77
C ASP A 300 -19.18 0.89 17.41
N VAL A 301 -19.58 -0.37 17.43
CA VAL A 301 -19.99 -1.13 16.25
C VAL A 301 -21.38 -1.75 16.49
N SER A 302 -22.23 -1.70 15.47
CA SER A 302 -23.53 -2.32 15.53
C SER A 302 -23.50 -3.68 14.85
N TYR A 303 -23.97 -4.71 15.53
CA TYR A 303 -24.10 -6.05 14.97
C TYR A 303 -25.41 -6.72 15.47
N ASN A 304 -26.23 -7.19 14.55
CA ASN A 304 -27.53 -7.80 14.82
C ASN A 304 -28.45 -6.96 15.72
N GLY A 305 -28.41 -5.62 15.56
CA GLY A 305 -29.26 -4.67 16.32
C GLY A 305 -28.72 -4.30 17.71
N GLU A 306 -27.61 -4.87 18.14
CA GLU A 306 -26.93 -4.51 19.39
C GLU A 306 -25.68 -3.66 19.09
N THR A 307 -25.31 -2.81 20.04
CA THR A 307 -24.10 -1.96 19.95
C THR A 307 -23.02 -2.52 20.87
N TYR A 308 -21.82 -2.67 20.34
CA TYR A 308 -20.65 -3.20 21.05
C TYR A 308 -19.53 -2.17 21.00
N THR A 309 -19.00 -1.76 22.15
CA THR A 309 -17.81 -0.93 22.22
C THR A 309 -16.55 -1.76 21.95
N VAL A 310 -15.83 -1.42 20.90
CA VAL A 310 -14.54 -2.06 20.52
C VAL A 310 -13.43 -1.50 21.38
N ILE A 311 -13.34 -0.17 21.50
CA ILE A 311 -12.36 0.53 22.31
C ILE A 311 -12.96 1.83 22.85
N GLN A 312 -12.71 2.13 24.11
CA GLN A 312 -13.19 3.37 24.77
C GLN A 312 -12.16 4.48 24.64
N GLN A 313 -12.63 5.72 24.62
CA GLN A 313 -11.77 6.90 24.74
C GLN A 313 -10.91 6.83 26.00
N GLY A 314 -9.64 7.20 25.89
CA GLY A 314 -8.68 7.14 27.00
C GLY A 314 -8.04 5.77 27.19
N THR A 315 -8.42 4.72 26.43
CA THR A 315 -7.78 3.40 26.53
C THR A 315 -6.32 3.46 26.06
N ALA A 316 -5.41 3.00 26.90
CA ALA A 316 -4.00 2.87 26.54
C ALA A 316 -3.78 1.60 25.68
N LEU A 317 -3.19 1.76 24.52
CA LEU A 317 -2.80 0.69 23.59
C LEU A 317 -1.39 0.20 23.99
N ILE A 318 -1.27 -0.49 25.10
CA ILE A 318 0.03 -0.92 25.67
C ILE A 318 0.82 -1.76 24.66
N ASN A 319 0.17 -2.67 23.95
CA ASN A 319 0.81 -3.46 22.90
C ASN A 319 0.76 -2.79 21.51
N GLY A 320 0.23 -1.57 21.43
CA GLY A 320 -0.01 -0.87 20.18
C GLY A 320 -1.25 -1.36 19.41
N TYR A 321 -2.01 -2.32 19.97
CA TYR A 321 -3.23 -2.81 19.34
C TYR A 321 -4.26 -3.34 20.35
N VAL A 322 -5.52 -3.41 19.91
CA VAL A 322 -6.62 -4.11 20.58
C VAL A 322 -7.27 -5.07 19.62
N ILE A 323 -7.54 -6.29 20.09
CA ILE A 323 -8.34 -7.30 19.38
C ILE A 323 -9.63 -7.52 20.17
N LYS A 324 -10.77 -7.20 19.57
CA LYS A 324 -12.10 -7.43 20.15
C LYS A 324 -12.82 -8.50 19.37
N VAL A 325 -13.03 -9.65 20.00
CA VAL A 325 -13.90 -10.71 19.48
C VAL A 325 -15.27 -10.56 20.13
N LEU A 326 -16.34 -10.46 19.33
CA LEU A 326 -17.68 -10.42 19.90
C LEU A 326 -18.06 -11.78 20.52
N PRO A 327 -18.93 -11.81 21.53
CA PRO A 327 -19.34 -13.06 22.14
C PRO A 327 -20.19 -13.90 21.17
N ILE A 328 -20.18 -15.22 21.32
CA ILE A 328 -21.00 -16.14 20.51
C ILE A 328 -22.50 -15.81 20.64
N SER A 329 -22.91 -15.21 21.76
CA SER A 329 -24.29 -14.74 21.97
C SER A 329 -24.71 -13.62 21.01
N SER A 330 -23.77 -12.91 20.39
CA SER A 330 -24.07 -11.88 19.37
C SER A 330 -24.57 -12.49 18.04
N LEU A 331 -24.32 -13.77 17.80
CA LEU A 331 -24.74 -14.45 16.58
C LEU A 331 -26.24 -14.78 16.62
N THR A 332 -26.92 -14.56 15.50
CA THR A 332 -28.29 -15.08 15.29
C THR A 332 -28.28 -16.61 15.19
N GLU A 333 -29.44 -17.24 15.37
CA GLU A 333 -29.57 -18.69 15.16
C GLU A 333 -29.28 -19.09 13.70
N ALA A 334 -29.54 -18.20 12.74
CA ALA A 334 -29.16 -18.40 11.34
C ALA A 334 -27.62 -18.39 11.16
N ASP A 335 -26.92 -17.48 11.81
CA ASP A 335 -25.44 -17.41 11.75
C ASP A 335 -24.80 -18.63 12.43
N LYS A 336 -25.36 -19.07 13.58
CA LYS A 336 -24.91 -20.30 14.28
C LYS A 336 -25.13 -21.54 13.42
N SER A 337 -26.30 -21.63 12.77
CA SER A 337 -26.60 -22.71 11.84
C SER A 337 -25.75 -22.71 10.59
N ALA A 338 -25.31 -21.53 10.13
CA ALA A 338 -24.38 -21.35 9.04
C ALA A 338 -22.89 -21.50 9.48
N HIS A 339 -22.64 -21.87 10.75
CA HIS A 339 -21.31 -22.03 11.33
C HIS A 339 -20.39 -20.80 11.18
N LYS A 340 -20.95 -19.59 11.25
CA LYS A 340 -20.18 -18.35 11.21
C LYS A 340 -19.44 -18.12 12.55
N ALA A 341 -18.24 -17.55 12.46
CA ALA A 341 -17.58 -16.99 13.62
C ALA A 341 -18.19 -15.63 13.99
N PRO A 342 -18.17 -15.23 15.28
CA PRO A 342 -18.51 -13.87 15.66
C PRO A 342 -17.57 -12.85 14.98
N PRO A 343 -18.03 -11.61 14.72
CA PRO A 343 -17.17 -10.55 14.21
C PRO A 343 -15.98 -10.27 15.11
N ILE A 344 -14.87 -9.96 14.47
CA ILE A 344 -13.61 -9.62 15.14
C ILE A 344 -13.17 -8.25 14.66
N TYR A 345 -12.88 -7.37 15.61
CA TYR A 345 -12.40 -6.02 15.36
C TYR A 345 -10.97 -5.88 15.85
N VAL A 346 -10.14 -5.27 15.03
CA VAL A 346 -8.73 -5.03 15.35
C VAL A 346 -8.44 -3.54 15.21
N VAL A 347 -7.97 -2.93 16.28
CA VAL A 347 -7.51 -1.54 16.31
C VAL A 347 -6.00 -1.56 16.46
N VAL A 348 -5.29 -0.84 15.60
CA VAL A 348 -3.83 -0.79 15.57
C VAL A 348 -3.37 0.65 15.64
N ALA A 349 -2.39 0.96 16.48
CA ALA A 349 -1.70 2.23 16.52
C ALA A 349 -0.53 2.22 15.53
N ASP A 350 -0.68 2.89 14.39
CA ASP A 350 0.39 3.01 13.42
C ASP A 350 1.49 3.97 13.88
N GLN A 351 2.67 3.79 13.35
CA GLN A 351 3.80 4.70 13.53
C GLN A 351 3.71 5.85 12.53
N TYR A 352 4.20 7.02 12.90
CA TYR A 352 4.38 8.16 12.00
C TYR A 352 5.86 8.52 11.90
N GLY A 353 6.29 8.93 10.71
CA GLY A 353 7.64 9.44 10.47
C GLY A 353 7.83 10.87 10.99
N ILE A 354 9.03 11.18 11.52
CA ILE A 354 9.40 12.55 11.87
C ILE A 354 9.98 13.22 10.63
N ARG A 355 9.29 14.23 10.09
CA ARG A 355 9.69 14.95 8.87
C ARG A 355 10.17 16.36 9.09
N GLN A 356 9.96 16.92 10.32
CA GLN A 356 10.38 18.25 10.68
C GLN A 356 10.87 18.28 12.13
N ILE A 357 11.98 18.98 12.35
CA ILE A 357 12.54 19.24 13.69
C ILE A 357 12.64 20.75 13.85
N THR A 358 11.97 21.30 14.84
CA THR A 358 12.10 22.73 15.22
C THR A 358 12.92 22.83 16.50
N ILE A 359 14.02 23.59 16.44
CA ILE A 359 14.87 23.87 17.59
C ILE A 359 14.75 25.35 17.92
N ASN A 360 14.23 25.66 19.10
CA ASN A 360 14.19 27.02 19.63
C ASN A 360 15.32 27.17 20.64
N GLY A 361 16.25 28.10 20.39
CA GLY A 361 17.35 28.41 21.29
C GLY A 361 17.51 29.91 21.46
N GLU A 362 17.85 30.35 22.67
CA GLU A 362 18.21 31.72 23.00
C GLU A 362 19.71 31.75 23.29
N VAL A 363 20.43 32.67 22.62
CA VAL A 363 21.86 32.92 22.93
C VAL A 363 21.90 34.03 23.97
N ILE A 364 22.38 33.71 25.15
CA ILE A 364 22.57 34.66 26.27
C ILE A 364 23.95 35.29 26.16
#